data_8c48777b9e1a2c7dbbc4ddb2885a3a51
#
_entry.id   8c48777b9e1a2c7dbbc4ddb2885a3a51
#
_cell.length_a   1.000
_cell.length_b   1.000
_cell.length_c   1.000
_cell.angle_alpha   90.00
_cell.angle_beta   90.00
_cell.angle_gamma   90.00
#
_symmetry.space_group_name_H-M   'P 1'
#
loop_
_entity.id
_entity.type
_entity.pdbx_description
1 polymer ?
#
loop_
_entity_poly.entity_id
_entity_poly.type
_entity_poly.pdbx_seq_one_letter_code
_entity_poly.pdbx_strand_id
1 'polypeptide(L)'
;MKNEIKEAFDSIKVEEALIEATQKRMRETRKRKSNKKFRKIIVPIFSLALVGFLIFGSLKMYAKETAFIDIDVNPSVELKVNSFDRVVGAYAYNKDGQRVLKELDVENKKYTDAVKDLISTMTEQGYIDDNGLVSITLQNKNKKKQNSQLNYLKESVSNVLKQNKIKPTEEVFSVGYDTKVHSHKKNVSPAKYLAIQELQKYDSQATIDECREHSLSDIRNQTIQHHKNGIEPHSNNESGNKTEDDHNFEEQLGERH
;
A
#
# COMPACT_ATOMS: atom_id res chain seq x y z
N MET A 1 0.00 80.69 55.31
CA MET A 1 -0.83 79.44 55.06
C MET A 1 -0.49 78.64 53.81
N LYS A 2 -0.37 79.29 52.60
CA LYS A 2 -0.09 78.49 51.37
C LYS A 2 1.36 77.93 51.28
N ASN A 3 2.33 78.60 51.86
CA ASN A 3 3.73 78.12 51.91
C ASN A 3 4.00 77.08 53.00
N GLU A 4 3.31 77.16 54.11
CA GLU A 4 3.48 76.18 55.21
C GLU A 4 2.94 74.78 54.85
N ILE A 5 1.88 74.72 54.06
CA ILE A 5 1.32 73.48 53.56
C ILE A 5 2.31 72.81 52.55
N LYS A 6 2.97 73.65 51.74
CA LYS A 6 3.95 73.18 50.76
C LYS A 6 5.20 72.61 51.44
N GLU A 7 5.72 73.32 52.44
CA GLU A 7 6.87 72.84 53.25
C GLU A 7 6.55 71.51 54.01
N ALA A 8 5.32 71.41 54.55
CA ALA A 8 4.90 70.15 55.19
C ALA A 8 4.82 68.97 54.23
N PHE A 9 4.45 69.21 52.96
CA PHE A 9 4.45 68.11 51.93
C PHE A 9 5.85 67.81 51.43
N ASP A 10 6.75 68.80 51.27
CA ASP A 10 8.12 68.63 50.81
C ASP A 10 9.02 67.92 51.90
N SER A 11 8.59 67.97 53.21
CA SER A 11 9.28 67.25 54.28
C SER A 11 8.99 65.78 54.33
N ILE A 12 7.99 65.25 53.63
CA ILE A 12 7.68 63.83 53.56
C ILE A 12 8.66 63.17 52.60
N LYS A 13 9.82 62.77 53.11
CA LYS A 13 10.74 61.86 52.37
C LYS A 13 10.17 60.47 52.34
N VAL A 14 9.68 60.03 51.20
CA VAL A 14 9.31 58.64 50.97
C VAL A 14 10.60 57.83 51.02
N GLU A 15 10.69 56.87 51.92
CA GLU A 15 11.86 55.95 51.98
C GLU A 15 12.10 55.28 50.62
N GLU A 16 13.32 55.41 50.12
CA GLU A 16 13.72 54.77 48.83
C GLU A 16 13.37 53.31 48.76
N ALA A 17 13.46 52.60 49.88
CA ALA A 17 13.05 51.21 50.03
C ALA A 17 11.57 50.98 49.70
N LEU A 18 10.68 51.93 50.00
CA LEU A 18 9.24 51.83 49.70
C LEU A 18 8.99 52.06 48.19
N ILE A 19 9.74 52.93 47.55
CA ILE A 19 9.67 53.17 46.13
C ILE A 19 10.14 51.93 45.36
N GLU A 20 11.27 51.36 45.74
CA GLU A 20 11.79 50.10 45.17
C GLU A 20 10.82 48.92 45.34
N ALA A 21 10.30 48.73 46.56
CA ALA A 21 9.34 47.65 46.81
C ALA A 21 8.05 47.81 45.98
N THR A 22 7.57 49.05 45.80
CA THR A 22 6.37 49.34 45.00
C THR A 22 6.64 49.11 43.50
N GLN A 23 7.79 49.54 43.00
CA GLN A 23 8.19 49.32 41.64
C GLN A 23 8.38 47.82 41.34
N LYS A 24 8.99 47.06 42.25
CA LYS A 24 9.16 45.61 42.15
C LYS A 24 7.81 44.88 42.07
N ARG A 25 6.87 45.23 42.98
CA ARG A 25 5.50 44.66 42.97
C ARG A 25 4.75 45.01 41.68
N MET A 26 4.86 46.20 41.17
CA MET A 26 4.24 46.59 39.88
C MET A 26 4.82 45.85 38.70
N ARG A 27 6.15 45.63 38.65
CA ARG A 27 6.81 44.81 37.60
C ARG A 27 6.39 43.35 37.67
N GLU A 28 6.30 42.77 38.86
CA GLU A 28 5.87 41.36 39.05
C GLU A 28 4.39 41.15 38.68
N THR A 29 3.52 42.12 39.05
CA THR A 29 2.07 42.08 38.73
C THR A 29 1.84 42.22 37.21
N ARG A 30 2.64 43.06 36.55
CA ARG A 30 2.58 43.25 35.10
C ARG A 30 3.03 42.03 34.33
N LYS A 31 4.10 41.35 34.80
CA LYS A 31 4.58 40.05 34.23
C LYS A 31 3.54 38.96 34.38
N ARG A 32 2.91 38.84 35.54
CA ARG A 32 1.86 37.81 35.82
C ARG A 32 0.60 38.03 34.96
N LYS A 33 0.16 39.24 34.75
CA LYS A 33 -1.02 39.53 33.92
C LYS A 33 -0.75 39.30 32.40
N SER A 34 0.44 39.63 31.94
CA SER A 34 0.82 39.39 30.55
C SER A 34 0.83 37.89 30.19
N ASN A 35 1.47 37.06 30.98
CA ASN A 35 1.58 35.63 30.73
C ASN A 35 0.23 34.90 30.74
N LYS A 36 -0.73 35.34 31.57
CA LYS A 36 -2.07 34.71 31.61
C LYS A 36 -2.89 35.01 30.34
N LYS A 37 -2.79 36.21 29.79
CA LYS A 37 -3.49 36.58 28.54
C LYS A 37 -2.88 35.83 27.32
N PHE A 38 -1.55 35.77 27.24
CA PHE A 38 -0.85 35.02 26.19
C PHE A 38 -1.20 33.52 26.24
N ARG A 39 -1.20 32.90 27.41
CA ARG A 39 -1.58 31.47 27.56
C ARG A 39 -3.03 31.20 27.12
N LYS A 40 -3.97 32.10 27.39
CA LYS A 40 -5.38 31.95 26.99
C LYS A 40 -5.60 31.98 25.48
N ILE A 41 -4.71 32.63 24.73
CA ILE A 41 -4.81 32.76 23.27
C ILE A 41 -3.94 31.73 22.55
N ILE A 42 -2.73 31.48 23.05
CA ILE A 42 -1.77 30.58 22.38
C ILE A 42 -2.19 29.10 22.51
N VAL A 43 -2.70 28.69 23.70
CA VAL A 43 -3.09 27.30 23.93
C VAL A 43 -4.16 26.81 22.95
N PRO A 44 -5.28 27.49 22.68
CA PRO A 44 -6.28 27.03 21.73
C PRO A 44 -5.77 27.05 20.28
N ILE A 45 -4.89 27.99 19.91
CA ILE A 45 -4.28 28.03 18.55
C ILE A 45 -3.38 26.82 18.35
N PHE A 46 -2.53 26.50 19.33
CA PHE A 46 -1.66 25.32 19.27
C PHE A 46 -2.45 24.01 19.25
N SER A 47 -3.54 23.91 20.02
CA SER A 47 -4.39 22.71 20.01
C SER A 47 -5.09 22.52 18.65
N LEU A 48 -5.59 23.59 18.05
CA LEU A 48 -6.21 23.54 16.72
C LEU A 48 -5.19 23.17 15.62
N ALA A 49 -3.98 23.75 15.69
CA ALA A 49 -2.89 23.39 14.79
C ALA A 49 -2.45 21.92 14.93
N LEU A 50 -2.40 21.40 16.17
CA LEU A 50 -2.08 20.00 16.43
C LEU A 50 -3.15 19.07 15.87
N VAL A 51 -4.44 19.40 16.08
CA VAL A 51 -5.56 18.63 15.50
C VAL A 51 -5.50 18.65 13.97
N GLY A 52 -5.28 19.80 13.37
CA GLY A 52 -5.10 19.91 11.92
C GLY A 52 -3.94 19.07 11.39
N PHE A 53 -2.80 19.07 12.09
CA PHE A 53 -1.63 18.27 11.73
C PHE A 53 -1.90 16.77 11.83
N LEU A 54 -2.61 16.33 12.89
CA LEU A 54 -3.00 14.93 13.06
C LEU A 54 -3.97 14.48 11.96
N ILE A 55 -4.96 15.28 11.61
CA ILE A 55 -5.90 14.98 10.53
C ILE A 55 -5.17 14.90 9.18
N PHE A 56 -4.34 15.89 8.86
CA PHE A 56 -3.62 15.93 7.58
C PHE A 56 -2.58 14.81 7.46
N GLY A 57 -1.89 14.49 8.56
CA GLY A 57 -0.96 13.36 8.64
C GLY A 57 -1.64 12.02 8.45
N SER A 58 -2.81 11.81 9.08
CA SER A 58 -3.58 10.58 8.96
C SER A 58 -4.15 10.36 7.55
N LEU A 59 -4.61 11.42 6.88
CA LEU A 59 -5.10 11.36 5.50
C LEU A 59 -4.00 10.93 4.52
N LYS A 60 -2.79 11.51 4.63
CA LYS A 60 -1.64 11.11 3.80
C LYS A 60 -1.22 9.67 4.06
N MET A 61 -1.25 9.22 5.31
CA MET A 61 -0.90 7.84 5.67
C MET A 61 -1.97 6.85 5.19
N TYR A 62 -3.24 7.25 5.21
CA TYR A 62 -4.35 6.45 4.69
C TYR A 62 -4.28 6.26 3.18
N ALA A 63 -3.95 7.31 2.42
CA ALA A 63 -3.86 7.26 0.96
C ALA A 63 -2.61 6.54 0.44
N LYS A 64 -1.59 6.28 1.31
CA LYS A 64 -0.31 5.69 0.89
C LYS A 64 -0.41 4.19 0.70
N GLU A 65 -0.15 3.71 -0.51
CA GLU A 65 0.00 2.30 -0.83
C GLU A 65 1.27 1.68 -0.19
N THR A 66 1.11 0.54 0.43
CA THR A 66 2.19 -0.22 1.08
C THR A 66 2.30 -1.64 0.58
N ALA A 67 1.22 -2.16 -0.04
CA ALA A 67 1.18 -3.46 -0.66
C ALA A 67 0.38 -3.41 -1.97
N PHE A 68 0.67 -4.37 -2.84
CA PHE A 68 0.00 -4.61 -4.12
C PHE A 68 -0.43 -6.07 -4.17
N ILE A 69 -1.66 -6.31 -4.57
CA ILE A 69 -2.23 -7.64 -4.80
C ILE A 69 -2.69 -7.67 -6.23
N ASP A 70 -2.08 -8.52 -7.03
CA ASP A 70 -2.45 -8.71 -8.43
C ASP A 70 -3.19 -10.04 -8.55
N ILE A 71 -4.33 -10.02 -9.22
CA ILE A 71 -5.18 -11.18 -9.51
C ILE A 71 -5.15 -11.35 -11.03
N ASP A 72 -4.58 -12.45 -11.49
CA ASP A 72 -4.47 -12.79 -12.91
C ASP A 72 -5.23 -14.08 -13.20
N VAL A 73 -6.38 -13.90 -13.80
CA VAL A 73 -7.29 -14.97 -14.27
C VAL A 73 -7.49 -14.82 -15.76
N ASN A 74 -7.52 -13.63 -16.29
CA ASN A 74 -8.04 -13.11 -17.52
C ASN A 74 -9.58 -12.93 -17.43
N PRO A 75 -9.99 -12.02 -16.52
CA PRO A 75 -9.47 -10.65 -16.18
C PRO A 75 -8.17 -10.61 -15.39
N SER A 76 -7.44 -9.47 -15.57
CA SER A 76 -6.21 -9.20 -14.81
C SER A 76 -6.31 -7.83 -14.10
N VAL A 77 -6.22 -7.83 -12.76
CA VAL A 77 -6.53 -6.70 -11.88
C VAL A 77 -5.48 -6.56 -10.79
N GLU A 78 -5.09 -5.32 -10.48
CA GLU A 78 -4.24 -4.96 -9.35
C GLU A 78 -5.06 -4.20 -8.30
N LEU A 79 -4.91 -4.56 -7.04
CA LEU A 79 -5.39 -3.81 -5.88
C LEU A 79 -4.22 -3.14 -5.16
N LYS A 80 -4.33 -1.84 -4.92
CA LYS A 80 -3.40 -1.06 -4.12
C LYS A 80 -3.90 -1.01 -2.69
N VAL A 81 -3.09 -1.45 -1.74
CA VAL A 81 -3.50 -1.63 -0.34
C VAL A 81 -2.64 -0.77 0.56
N ASN A 82 -3.26 -0.07 1.52
CA ASN A 82 -2.58 0.78 2.48
C ASN A 82 -2.12 0.00 3.73
N SER A 83 -1.49 0.70 4.68
CA SER A 83 -1.01 0.12 5.93
C SER A 83 -2.12 -0.39 6.87
N PHE A 84 -3.37 0.03 6.63
CA PHE A 84 -4.58 -0.37 7.37
C PHE A 84 -5.33 -1.53 6.72
N ASP A 85 -4.71 -2.21 5.75
CA ASP A 85 -5.30 -3.32 5.00
C ASP A 85 -6.55 -2.93 4.18
N ARG A 86 -6.64 -1.64 3.79
CA ARG A 86 -7.72 -1.12 2.95
C ARG A 86 -7.24 -0.91 1.52
N VAL A 87 -8.11 -1.24 0.57
CA VAL A 87 -7.90 -0.91 -0.84
C VAL A 87 -8.01 0.60 -1.03
N VAL A 88 -6.99 1.22 -1.59
CA VAL A 88 -6.93 2.67 -1.86
C VAL A 88 -6.87 2.98 -3.35
N GLY A 89 -6.96 1.97 -4.18
CA GLY A 89 -7.07 2.08 -5.62
C GLY A 89 -7.03 0.71 -6.27
N ALA A 90 -7.53 0.63 -7.49
CA ALA A 90 -7.49 -0.57 -8.32
C ALA A 90 -7.04 -0.21 -9.74
N TYR A 91 -6.40 -1.14 -10.41
CA TYR A 91 -5.93 -0.99 -11.78
C TYR A 91 -6.23 -2.25 -12.58
N ALA A 92 -6.65 -2.10 -13.84
CA ALA A 92 -6.91 -3.22 -14.73
C ALA A 92 -5.84 -3.28 -15.82
N TYR A 93 -5.22 -4.44 -16.00
CA TYR A 93 -4.23 -4.66 -17.04
C TYR A 93 -4.85 -4.95 -18.41
N ASN A 94 -6.13 -5.38 -18.45
CA ASN A 94 -6.85 -5.70 -19.67
C ASN A 94 -8.31 -5.22 -19.66
N LYS A 95 -9.00 -5.39 -20.80
CA LYS A 95 -10.40 -4.95 -20.97
C LYS A 95 -11.38 -5.68 -20.08
N ASP A 96 -11.14 -6.96 -19.82
CA ASP A 96 -11.99 -7.77 -18.94
C ASP A 96 -11.85 -7.33 -17.48
N GLY A 97 -10.62 -7.05 -17.04
CA GLY A 97 -10.38 -6.43 -15.74
C GLY A 97 -11.07 -5.07 -15.58
N GLN A 98 -11.10 -4.25 -16.64
CA GLN A 98 -11.84 -2.98 -16.62
C GLN A 98 -13.34 -3.20 -16.47
N ARG A 99 -13.93 -4.24 -17.10
CA ARG A 99 -15.35 -4.58 -16.94
C ARG A 99 -15.66 -4.98 -15.51
N VAL A 100 -14.88 -5.90 -14.95
CA VAL A 100 -15.05 -6.35 -13.57
C VAL A 100 -14.95 -5.20 -12.56
N LEU A 101 -13.94 -4.33 -12.70
CA LEU A 101 -13.78 -3.18 -11.80
C LEU A 101 -14.86 -2.10 -11.96
N LYS A 102 -15.58 -2.04 -13.09
CA LYS A 102 -16.73 -1.12 -13.25
C LYS A 102 -17.98 -1.60 -12.51
N GLU A 103 -18.12 -2.90 -12.34
CA GLU A 103 -19.27 -3.52 -11.69
C GLU A 103 -19.08 -3.66 -10.18
N LEU A 104 -17.83 -3.66 -9.72
CA LEU A 104 -17.49 -3.94 -8.33
C LEU A 104 -16.75 -2.76 -7.70
N ASP A 105 -17.39 -2.10 -6.73
CA ASP A 105 -16.72 -1.11 -5.89
C ASP A 105 -15.81 -1.81 -4.87
N VAL A 106 -14.50 -1.73 -5.10
CA VAL A 106 -13.48 -2.34 -4.24
C VAL A 106 -12.79 -1.33 -3.31
N GLU A 107 -12.96 -0.02 -3.55
CA GLU A 107 -12.27 1.02 -2.78
C GLU A 107 -12.76 1.06 -1.32
N ASN A 108 -11.87 1.38 -0.43
CA ASN A 108 -12.08 1.41 1.03
C ASN A 108 -12.49 0.07 1.69
N LYS A 109 -12.72 -1.00 0.92
CA LYS A 109 -12.91 -2.35 1.49
C LYS A 109 -11.61 -2.88 2.10
N LYS A 110 -11.70 -3.82 3.02
CA LYS A 110 -10.54 -4.64 3.39
C LYS A 110 -10.09 -5.42 2.15
N TYR A 111 -8.77 -5.54 1.94
CA TYR A 111 -8.27 -6.27 0.77
C TYR A 111 -8.80 -7.71 0.70
N THR A 112 -9.01 -8.34 1.85
CA THR A 112 -9.56 -9.69 1.97
C THR A 112 -10.98 -9.81 1.40
N ASP A 113 -11.81 -8.82 1.68
CA ASP A 113 -13.18 -8.78 1.20
C ASP A 113 -13.20 -8.42 -0.30
N ALA A 114 -12.36 -7.45 -0.71
CA ALA A 114 -12.22 -7.09 -2.12
C ALA A 114 -11.75 -8.26 -3.00
N VAL A 115 -10.78 -9.05 -2.54
CA VAL A 115 -10.31 -10.26 -3.24
C VAL A 115 -11.41 -11.30 -3.34
N LYS A 116 -12.15 -11.57 -2.26
CA LYS A 116 -13.28 -12.48 -2.27
C LYS A 116 -14.35 -12.06 -3.27
N ASP A 117 -14.74 -10.78 -3.22
CA ASP A 117 -15.75 -10.23 -4.13
C ASP A 117 -15.28 -10.36 -5.59
N LEU A 118 -14.01 -10.04 -5.89
CA LEU A 118 -13.45 -10.17 -7.23
C LEU A 118 -13.46 -11.63 -7.72
N ILE A 119 -12.98 -12.58 -6.92
CA ILE A 119 -12.99 -14.00 -7.30
C ILE A 119 -14.43 -14.51 -7.50
N SER A 120 -15.37 -14.16 -6.61
CA SER A 120 -16.78 -14.55 -6.77
C SER A 120 -17.37 -13.96 -8.06
N THR A 121 -17.20 -12.67 -8.31
CA THR A 121 -17.68 -12.01 -9.51
C THR A 121 -17.09 -12.61 -10.79
N MET A 122 -15.77 -12.88 -10.79
CA MET A 122 -15.11 -13.52 -11.94
C MET A 122 -15.61 -14.94 -12.17
N THR A 123 -15.95 -15.67 -11.11
CA THR A 123 -16.56 -17.01 -11.20
C THR A 123 -17.98 -16.94 -11.74
N GLU A 124 -18.82 -16.06 -11.22
CA GLU A 124 -20.21 -15.86 -11.66
C GLU A 124 -20.30 -15.44 -13.12
N GLN A 125 -19.31 -14.68 -13.60
CA GLN A 125 -19.21 -14.26 -14.99
C GLN A 125 -18.57 -15.30 -15.92
N GLY A 126 -18.16 -16.48 -15.37
CA GLY A 126 -17.59 -17.57 -16.14
C GLY A 126 -16.13 -17.37 -16.56
N TYR A 127 -15.40 -16.43 -15.94
CA TYR A 127 -13.97 -16.27 -16.16
C TYR A 127 -13.12 -17.31 -15.42
N ILE A 128 -13.66 -17.94 -14.37
CA ILE A 128 -12.99 -18.99 -13.59
C ILE A 128 -13.84 -20.26 -13.70
N ASP A 129 -13.23 -21.33 -14.19
CA ASP A 129 -13.79 -22.67 -14.28
C ASP A 129 -12.84 -23.72 -13.71
N ASP A 130 -13.23 -25.01 -13.72
CA ASP A 130 -12.45 -26.12 -13.16
C ASP A 130 -11.12 -26.35 -13.89
N ASN A 131 -10.96 -25.89 -15.11
CA ASN A 131 -9.73 -26.01 -15.91
C ASN A 131 -8.91 -24.72 -15.94
N GLY A 132 -9.41 -23.67 -15.28
CA GLY A 132 -8.81 -22.34 -15.26
C GLY A 132 -7.56 -22.27 -14.37
N LEU A 133 -6.87 -21.16 -14.48
CA LEU A 133 -5.76 -20.76 -13.63
C LEU A 133 -6.13 -19.47 -12.89
N VAL A 134 -6.06 -19.51 -11.55
CA VAL A 134 -6.18 -18.33 -10.69
C VAL A 134 -4.82 -18.05 -10.09
N SER A 135 -4.14 -17.02 -10.56
CA SER A 135 -2.85 -16.61 -10.06
C SER A 135 -2.95 -15.31 -9.27
N ILE A 136 -2.47 -15.31 -8.05
CA ILE A 136 -2.47 -14.12 -7.18
C ILE A 136 -1.04 -13.85 -6.71
N THR A 137 -0.55 -12.67 -6.99
CA THR A 137 0.73 -12.21 -6.47
C THR A 137 0.56 -11.13 -5.43
N LEU A 138 1.42 -11.16 -4.42
CA LEU A 138 1.46 -10.18 -3.34
C LEU A 138 2.86 -9.56 -3.24
N GLN A 139 2.92 -8.24 -3.31
CA GLN A 139 4.09 -7.48 -2.93
C GLN A 139 3.76 -6.59 -1.73
N ASN A 140 4.58 -6.62 -0.67
CA ASN A 140 4.48 -5.70 0.46
C ASN A 140 5.90 -5.23 0.87
N LYS A 141 6.03 -3.95 1.15
CA LYS A 141 7.29 -3.35 1.64
C LYS A 141 7.75 -3.94 2.97
N ASN A 142 6.81 -4.42 3.78
CA ASN A 142 7.08 -5.08 5.07
C ASN A 142 7.00 -6.62 4.89
N LYS A 143 8.15 -7.28 4.82
CA LYS A 143 8.26 -8.75 4.62
C LYS A 143 7.49 -9.58 5.66
N LYS A 144 7.50 -9.18 6.93
CA LYS A 144 6.74 -9.88 7.98
C LYS A 144 5.23 -9.82 7.72
N LYS A 145 4.74 -8.64 7.31
CA LYS A 145 3.33 -8.44 6.96
C LYS A 145 2.98 -9.18 5.67
N GLN A 146 3.90 -9.20 4.69
CA GLN A 146 3.75 -9.94 3.44
C GLN A 146 3.46 -11.43 3.69
N ASN A 147 4.26 -12.10 4.51
CA ASN A 147 4.08 -13.52 4.81
C ASN A 147 2.73 -13.82 5.49
N SER A 148 2.33 -12.97 6.44
CA SER A 148 1.01 -13.09 7.09
C SER A 148 -0.14 -12.89 6.11
N GLN A 149 -0.04 -11.88 5.24
CA GLN A 149 -1.06 -11.60 4.21
C GLN A 149 -1.13 -12.72 3.17
N LEU A 150 0.02 -13.29 2.77
CA LEU A 150 0.09 -14.37 1.80
C LEU A 150 -0.66 -15.61 2.30
N ASN A 151 -0.41 -16.02 3.53
CA ASN A 151 -1.11 -17.18 4.13
C ASN A 151 -2.62 -16.94 4.19
N TYR A 152 -3.03 -15.73 4.54
CA TYR A 152 -4.44 -15.37 4.58
C TYR A 152 -5.09 -15.37 3.18
N LEU A 153 -4.38 -14.88 2.16
CA LEU A 153 -4.84 -14.90 0.78
C LEU A 153 -5.03 -16.33 0.27
N LYS A 154 -4.05 -17.24 0.50
CA LYS A 154 -4.16 -18.66 0.14
C LYS A 154 -5.42 -19.28 0.72
N GLU A 155 -5.65 -19.10 2.01
CA GLU A 155 -6.85 -19.65 2.66
C GLU A 155 -8.15 -19.02 2.14
N SER A 156 -8.17 -17.69 1.99
CA SER A 156 -9.37 -16.97 1.54
C SER A 156 -9.79 -17.36 0.13
N VAL A 157 -8.84 -17.43 -0.80
CA VAL A 157 -9.09 -17.78 -2.20
C VAL A 157 -9.61 -19.22 -2.30
N SER A 158 -8.90 -20.18 -1.69
CA SER A 158 -9.32 -21.57 -1.66
C SER A 158 -10.73 -21.76 -1.07
N ASN A 159 -11.08 -21.00 -0.01
CA ASN A 159 -12.42 -21.06 0.58
C ASN A 159 -13.49 -20.52 -0.37
N VAL A 160 -13.24 -19.41 -1.08
CA VAL A 160 -14.20 -18.85 -2.04
C VAL A 160 -14.41 -19.81 -3.21
N LEU A 161 -13.36 -20.37 -3.77
CA LEU A 161 -13.45 -21.31 -4.87
C LEU A 161 -14.23 -22.60 -4.47
N LYS A 162 -13.99 -23.12 -3.27
CA LYS A 162 -14.75 -24.24 -2.70
C LYS A 162 -16.24 -23.90 -2.52
N GLN A 163 -16.56 -22.70 -2.04
CA GLN A 163 -17.95 -22.24 -1.91
C GLN A 163 -18.67 -22.17 -3.26
N ASN A 164 -17.97 -21.76 -4.30
CA ASN A 164 -18.46 -21.72 -5.68
C ASN A 164 -18.43 -23.10 -6.37
N LYS A 165 -17.92 -24.15 -5.68
CA LYS A 165 -17.84 -25.53 -6.16
C LYS A 165 -16.98 -25.68 -7.42
N ILE A 166 -15.97 -24.87 -7.58
CA ILE A 166 -14.99 -24.93 -8.67
C ILE A 166 -13.61 -25.25 -8.14
N LYS A 167 -12.77 -25.88 -8.96
CA LYS A 167 -11.44 -26.36 -8.60
C LYS A 167 -10.41 -25.99 -9.67
N PRO A 168 -10.18 -24.71 -9.92
CA PRO A 168 -9.12 -24.27 -10.83
C PRO A 168 -7.74 -24.61 -10.25
N THR A 169 -6.71 -24.46 -11.06
CA THR A 169 -5.34 -24.42 -10.54
C THR A 169 -5.15 -23.10 -9.80
N GLU A 170 -4.72 -23.17 -8.53
CA GLU A 170 -4.50 -21.99 -7.69
C GLU A 170 -3.00 -21.74 -7.54
N GLU A 171 -2.57 -20.48 -7.75
CA GLU A 171 -1.22 -20.00 -7.48
C GLU A 171 -1.30 -18.75 -6.63
N VAL A 172 -0.77 -18.78 -5.42
CA VAL A 172 -0.72 -17.62 -4.54
C VAL A 172 0.69 -17.50 -3.97
N PHE A 173 1.44 -16.51 -4.44
CA PHE A 173 2.83 -16.33 -4.06
C PHE A 173 3.22 -14.85 -3.91
N SER A 174 4.37 -14.59 -3.30
CA SER A 174 4.88 -13.24 -3.13
C SER A 174 5.92 -12.91 -4.21
N VAL A 175 5.98 -11.64 -4.58
CA VAL A 175 6.99 -11.12 -5.49
C VAL A 175 7.79 -9.97 -4.86
N GLY A 176 8.99 -9.75 -5.35
CA GLY A 176 9.85 -8.64 -4.95
C GLY A 176 9.37 -7.30 -5.52
N TYR A 177 9.91 -6.23 -4.95
CA TYR A 177 9.59 -4.88 -5.40
C TYR A 177 10.02 -4.64 -6.85
N ASP A 178 11.17 -5.17 -7.26
CA ASP A 178 11.72 -4.97 -8.61
C ASP A 178 10.85 -5.65 -9.66
N THR A 179 10.43 -6.90 -9.44
CA THR A 179 9.47 -7.62 -10.29
C THR A 179 8.17 -6.82 -10.43
N LYS A 180 7.63 -6.32 -9.32
CA LYS A 180 6.43 -5.47 -9.34
C LYS A 180 6.61 -4.21 -10.19
N VAL A 181 7.74 -3.51 -10.03
CA VAL A 181 8.03 -2.28 -10.80
C VAL A 181 8.20 -2.59 -12.28
N HIS A 182 8.94 -3.65 -12.63
CA HIS A 182 9.19 -4.01 -14.03
C HIS A 182 7.90 -4.47 -14.73
N SER A 183 7.11 -5.32 -14.11
CA SER A 183 5.84 -5.79 -14.66
C SER A 183 4.86 -4.63 -14.91
N HIS A 184 4.73 -3.72 -13.93
CA HIS A 184 3.85 -2.56 -14.07
C HIS A 184 4.28 -1.62 -15.20
N LYS A 185 5.60 -1.35 -15.36
CA LYS A 185 6.14 -0.57 -16.49
C LYS A 185 5.84 -1.19 -17.84
N LYS A 186 5.72 -2.51 -17.91
CA LYS A 186 5.39 -3.28 -19.11
C LYS A 186 3.88 -3.51 -19.28
N ASN A 187 3.08 -2.99 -18.36
CA ASN A 187 1.62 -3.12 -18.35
C ASN A 187 1.14 -4.59 -18.39
N VAL A 188 1.77 -5.42 -17.56
CA VAL A 188 1.39 -6.82 -17.32
C VAL A 188 1.42 -7.10 -15.81
N SER A 189 0.68 -8.13 -15.36
CA SER A 189 0.75 -8.58 -13.97
C SER A 189 2.13 -9.15 -13.64
N PRO A 190 2.55 -9.16 -12.37
CA PRO A 190 3.80 -9.81 -11.97
C PRO A 190 3.88 -11.28 -12.34
N ALA A 191 2.78 -12.05 -12.18
CA ALA A 191 2.72 -13.45 -12.58
C ALA A 191 2.95 -13.64 -14.08
N LYS A 192 2.29 -12.83 -14.90
CA LYS A 192 2.47 -12.85 -16.37
C LYS A 192 3.88 -12.45 -16.76
N TYR A 193 4.44 -11.43 -16.10
CA TYR A 193 5.81 -10.99 -16.34
C TYR A 193 6.83 -12.11 -16.11
N LEU A 194 6.72 -12.82 -14.98
CA LEU A 194 7.58 -13.96 -14.66
C LEU A 194 7.37 -15.13 -15.64
N ALA A 195 6.13 -15.42 -16.00
CA ALA A 195 5.84 -16.47 -16.99
C ALA A 195 6.43 -16.17 -18.37
N ILE A 196 6.41 -14.89 -18.81
CA ILE A 196 7.04 -14.47 -20.05
C ILE A 196 8.57 -14.63 -19.97
N GLN A 197 9.17 -14.21 -18.86
CA GLN A 197 10.61 -14.39 -18.66
C GLN A 197 11.02 -15.87 -18.67
N GLU A 198 10.18 -16.74 -18.11
CA GLU A 198 10.41 -18.17 -18.18
C GLU A 198 10.29 -18.70 -19.61
N LEU A 199 9.25 -18.31 -20.35
CA LEU A 199 9.09 -18.69 -21.75
C LEU A 199 10.28 -18.24 -22.61
N GLN A 200 10.80 -17.05 -22.36
CA GLN A 200 11.95 -16.48 -23.09
C GLN A 200 13.25 -17.30 -22.92
N LYS A 201 13.36 -18.13 -21.89
CA LYS A 201 14.50 -19.07 -21.74
C LYS A 201 14.47 -20.17 -22.82
N TYR A 202 13.31 -20.49 -23.38
CA TYR A 202 13.10 -21.55 -24.37
C TYR A 202 12.79 -20.99 -25.76
N ASP A 203 12.12 -19.86 -25.82
CA ASP A 203 11.74 -19.16 -27.04
C ASP A 203 12.23 -17.72 -27.04
N SER A 204 13.37 -17.46 -27.69
CA SER A 204 13.96 -16.13 -27.77
C SER A 204 13.14 -15.13 -28.61
N GLN A 205 12.13 -15.61 -29.37
CA GLN A 205 11.23 -14.75 -30.13
C GLN A 205 10.05 -14.24 -29.31
N ALA A 206 9.75 -14.89 -28.18
CA ALA A 206 8.66 -14.46 -27.30
C ALA A 206 8.94 -13.07 -26.74
N THR A 207 8.11 -12.09 -27.08
CA THR A 207 8.21 -10.73 -26.58
C THR A 207 7.11 -10.42 -25.58
N ILE A 208 7.36 -9.48 -24.66
CA ILE A 208 6.33 -9.03 -23.70
C ILE A 208 5.12 -8.45 -24.44
N ASP A 209 5.34 -7.75 -25.56
CA ASP A 209 4.26 -7.08 -26.28
C ASP A 209 3.33 -8.09 -26.98
N GLU A 210 3.85 -9.18 -27.51
CA GLU A 210 3.05 -10.29 -28.06
C GLU A 210 2.34 -11.06 -26.96
N CYS A 211 3.07 -11.45 -25.92
CA CYS A 211 2.51 -12.24 -24.81
C CYS A 211 1.49 -11.47 -23.95
N ARG A 212 1.47 -10.12 -24.01
CA ARG A 212 0.52 -9.30 -23.25
C ARG A 212 -0.94 -9.69 -23.52
N GLU A 213 -1.27 -9.96 -24.78
CA GLU A 213 -2.62 -10.30 -25.22
C GLU A 213 -3.00 -11.76 -24.89
N HIS A 214 -2.03 -12.63 -24.61
CA HIS A 214 -2.26 -14.02 -24.24
C HIS A 214 -2.63 -14.14 -22.75
N SER A 215 -3.40 -15.19 -22.40
CA SER A 215 -3.66 -15.49 -20.99
C SER A 215 -2.38 -16.00 -20.30
N LEU A 216 -2.32 -15.87 -18.98
CA LEU A 216 -1.22 -16.46 -18.18
C LEU A 216 -1.13 -17.97 -18.40
N SER A 217 -2.30 -18.65 -18.47
CA SER A 217 -2.38 -20.09 -18.73
C SER A 217 -1.78 -20.47 -20.10
N ASP A 218 -2.05 -19.68 -21.15
CA ASP A 218 -1.49 -19.94 -22.49
C ASP A 218 0.04 -19.84 -22.49
N ILE A 219 0.58 -18.79 -21.86
CA ILE A 219 2.04 -18.58 -21.77
C ILE A 219 2.71 -19.75 -21.03
N ARG A 220 2.12 -20.19 -19.92
CA ARG A 220 2.63 -21.35 -19.17
C ARG A 220 2.54 -22.65 -19.95
N ASN A 221 1.43 -22.86 -20.68
CA ASN A 221 1.26 -24.04 -21.53
C ASN A 221 2.31 -24.05 -22.65
N GLN A 222 2.67 -22.93 -23.24
CA GLN A 222 3.76 -22.84 -24.21
C GLN A 222 5.10 -23.27 -23.59
N THR A 223 5.44 -22.77 -22.40
CA THR A 223 6.65 -23.18 -21.69
C THR A 223 6.68 -24.69 -21.42
N ILE A 224 5.57 -25.27 -20.95
CA ILE A 224 5.45 -26.73 -20.73
C ILE A 224 5.62 -27.52 -22.03
N GLN A 225 5.09 -27.02 -23.16
CA GLN A 225 5.27 -27.67 -24.46
C GLN A 225 6.74 -27.68 -24.89
N HIS A 226 7.48 -26.60 -24.70
CA HIS A 226 8.91 -26.55 -24.98
C HIS A 226 9.67 -27.59 -24.14
N HIS A 227 9.37 -27.69 -22.85
CA HIS A 227 9.94 -28.73 -21.98
C HIS A 227 9.65 -30.17 -22.49
N LYS A 228 8.39 -30.46 -22.83
CA LYS A 228 8.00 -31.80 -23.32
C LYS A 228 8.65 -32.16 -24.66
N ASN A 229 8.94 -31.16 -25.47
CA ASN A 229 9.61 -31.33 -26.77
C ASN A 229 11.15 -31.47 -26.62
N GLY A 230 11.67 -31.48 -25.38
CA GLY A 230 13.11 -31.60 -25.09
C GLY A 230 13.93 -30.38 -25.51
N ILE A 231 13.31 -29.21 -25.62
CA ILE A 231 14.02 -27.95 -25.88
C ILE A 231 14.70 -27.54 -24.58
N GLU A 232 16.03 -27.49 -24.59
CA GLU A 232 16.81 -27.00 -23.46
C GLU A 232 16.74 -25.48 -23.35
N PRO A 233 16.73 -24.93 -22.12
CA PRO A 233 16.76 -23.49 -21.93
C PRO A 233 18.04 -22.89 -22.51
N HIS A 234 17.95 -21.77 -23.21
CA HIS A 234 19.11 -21.04 -23.65
C HIS A 234 19.94 -20.60 -22.44
N SER A 235 21.19 -21.05 -22.34
CA SER A 235 22.09 -20.65 -21.29
C SER A 235 22.46 -19.18 -21.45
N ASN A 236 21.66 -18.29 -20.89
CA ASN A 236 22.06 -16.93 -20.69
C ASN A 236 23.13 -16.92 -19.61
N ASN A 237 24.39 -16.71 -19.99
CA ASN A 237 25.53 -16.41 -19.10
C ASN A 237 25.38 -15.02 -18.44
N GLU A 238 24.16 -14.65 -18.07
CA GLU A 238 23.97 -13.56 -17.15
C GLU A 238 23.89 -14.16 -15.76
N SER A 239 24.95 -13.92 -14.98
CA SER A 239 24.94 -14.08 -13.53
C SER A 239 23.93 -13.08 -12.92
N GLY A 240 22.68 -13.23 -13.29
CA GLY A 240 21.55 -12.57 -12.68
C GLY A 240 21.42 -13.12 -11.28
N ASN A 241 21.55 -12.24 -10.31
CA ASN A 241 21.28 -12.49 -8.91
C ASN A 241 19.86 -13.13 -8.83
N LYS A 242 19.78 -14.46 -8.64
CA LYS A 242 18.50 -15.15 -8.45
C LYS A 242 17.77 -14.44 -7.33
N THR A 243 16.67 -13.82 -7.64
CA THR A 243 15.87 -13.10 -6.67
C THR A 243 15.03 -14.10 -5.88
N GLU A 244 14.59 -13.72 -4.68
CA GLU A 244 13.66 -14.52 -3.86
C GLU A 244 12.36 -14.85 -4.63
N ASP A 245 12.06 -14.08 -5.68
CA ASP A 245 10.92 -14.22 -6.56
C ASP A 245 11.07 -15.42 -7.52
N ASP A 246 12.26 -15.61 -8.09
CA ASP A 246 12.55 -16.73 -8.99
C ASP A 246 12.39 -18.07 -8.25
N HIS A 247 12.79 -18.12 -6.98
CA HIS A 247 12.66 -19.32 -6.14
C HIS A 247 11.20 -19.68 -5.87
N ASN A 248 10.37 -18.71 -5.50
CA ASN A 248 8.95 -18.93 -5.25
C ASN A 248 8.19 -19.32 -6.53
N PHE A 249 8.62 -18.81 -7.68
CA PHE A 249 8.01 -19.09 -8.96
C PHE A 249 8.38 -20.50 -9.47
N GLU A 250 9.66 -20.89 -9.38
CA GLU A 250 10.14 -22.23 -9.76
C GLU A 250 9.50 -23.32 -8.87
N GLU A 251 9.31 -23.08 -7.56
CA GLU A 251 8.64 -24.01 -6.66
C GLU A 251 7.19 -24.26 -7.09
N GLN A 252 6.46 -23.22 -7.50
CA GLN A 252 5.08 -23.35 -8.00
C GLN A 252 4.99 -24.12 -9.34
N LEU A 253 6.03 -24.04 -10.18
CA LEU A 253 6.10 -24.84 -11.40
C LEU A 253 6.45 -26.31 -11.13
N GLY A 254 7.30 -26.58 -10.13
CA GLY A 254 7.74 -27.94 -9.75
C GLY A 254 6.64 -28.80 -9.14
N GLU A 255 5.64 -28.22 -8.51
CA GLU A 255 4.49 -28.93 -7.93
C GLU A 255 3.48 -29.49 -8.97
N ARG A 256 3.71 -29.22 -10.28
CA ARG A 256 2.79 -29.60 -11.36
C ARG A 256 3.22 -30.81 -12.19
N HIS A 257 4.28 -31.51 -11.79
CA HIS A 257 4.81 -32.68 -12.52
C HIS A 257 4.42 -34.00 -11.89
#